data_df63005d406a8759b510d220c43233eb
#
_entry.id   df63005d406a8759b510d220c43233eb
#
_cell.length_a   1.000
_cell.length_b   1.000
_cell.length_c   1.000
_cell.angle_alpha   90.00
_cell.angle_beta   90.00
_cell.angle_gamma   90.00
#
_symmetry.space_group_name_H-M   'P 1'
#
loop_
_entity.id
_entity.type
_entity.pdbx_description
1 polymer ?
#
loop_
_entity_poly.entity_id
_entity_poly.type
_entity_poly.pdbx_seq_one_letter_code
_entity_poly.pdbx_strand_id
1 'polypeptide(L)'
;MLNSLDLEGHPEDTRVVVAMSGGVDSSVTAALLKSEGYDVVGITLQLYDHGAATHRKGACCAGQDIHDARNVAERLGIPHYVLDYEDRFRESVIDNFAASYASGETPVPCIECNRAIKFGDLLKTARELGASVLATGHYVASRRLADGSRALVCAADADRDQSYFLFATTREQLDYLRFPLGDMTKPEVRELARRFGLEVADKHDSQDICFVPTGRYTDIIGKLRPNAMEPGEIVDLNGRVLGAHQGIANYTIGQRKGLGIAAGAPLYVVKLDVATRRVVVGPREALRTHRITLREVNWIGDGVLDAAVRDGLELFVRVRSTRPPQPAWLRGADGQYEVELVAGEEGVSPGQACVFYDAASGRARVLGGGFIQSAVAESRTTAGLVRPQRVAEPVRG
;
A
#
# COMPACT_ATOMS: atom_id res chain seq x y z
N MET A 1 3.72 -28.98 19.24
CA MET A 1 4.89 -28.08 18.95
C MET A 1 4.48 -27.21 17.77
N LEU A 2 4.77 -25.91 17.81
CA LEU A 2 4.51 -25.04 16.67
C LEU A 2 5.62 -25.22 15.62
N ASN A 3 5.23 -25.25 14.33
CA ASN A 3 6.15 -25.22 13.20
C ASN A 3 6.61 -23.77 12.88
N SER A 4 7.42 -23.59 11.85
CA SER A 4 7.99 -22.27 11.46
C SER A 4 6.93 -21.23 11.03
N LEU A 5 5.70 -21.67 10.75
CA LEU A 5 4.57 -20.79 10.42
C LEU A 5 3.66 -20.53 11.64
N ASP A 6 4.09 -20.85 12.86
CA ASP A 6 3.32 -20.75 14.11
C ASP A 6 2.01 -21.55 14.09
N LEU A 7 1.99 -22.69 13.40
CA LEU A 7 0.87 -23.63 13.35
C LEU A 7 1.19 -24.90 14.15
N GLU A 8 0.16 -25.54 14.71
CA GLU A 8 0.30 -26.83 15.34
C GLU A 8 0.48 -27.94 14.29
N GLY A 9 1.33 -28.91 14.58
CA GLY A 9 1.57 -30.06 13.70
C GLY A 9 2.91 -30.01 12.95
N HIS A 10 3.11 -31.01 12.10
CA HIS A 10 4.32 -31.13 11.30
C HIS A 10 4.19 -30.37 9.98
N PRO A 11 5.30 -29.85 9.41
CA PRO A 11 5.28 -29.19 8.11
C PRO A 11 4.67 -30.07 7.00
N GLU A 12 4.98 -31.37 6.97
CA GLU A 12 4.48 -32.33 5.97
C GLU A 12 2.96 -32.50 5.96
N ASP A 13 2.30 -32.28 7.11
CA ASP A 13 0.85 -32.34 7.28
C ASP A 13 0.18 -30.96 7.05
N THR A 14 0.98 -29.94 6.80
CA THR A 14 0.51 -28.56 6.69
C THR A 14 0.54 -28.12 5.23
N ARG A 15 -0.64 -27.99 4.61
CA ARG A 15 -0.75 -27.41 3.27
C ARG A 15 -0.65 -25.90 3.31
N VAL A 16 0.19 -25.34 2.42
CA VAL A 16 0.42 -23.91 2.28
C VAL A 16 0.20 -23.49 0.83
N VAL A 17 -0.69 -22.54 0.59
CA VAL A 17 -0.78 -21.88 -0.71
C VAL A 17 0.21 -20.70 -0.72
N VAL A 18 1.02 -20.61 -1.78
CA VAL A 18 1.95 -19.51 -2.01
C VAL A 18 1.47 -18.67 -3.19
N ALA A 19 1.26 -17.37 -2.97
CA ALA A 19 1.00 -16.42 -4.05
C ALA A 19 2.28 -16.17 -4.85
N MET A 20 2.36 -16.74 -6.05
CA MET A 20 3.53 -16.67 -6.93
C MET A 20 3.32 -15.63 -8.03
N SER A 21 4.13 -14.57 -8.05
CA SER A 21 4.07 -13.51 -9.06
C SER A 21 5.12 -13.66 -10.18
N GLY A 22 5.94 -14.72 -10.14
CA GLY A 22 7.08 -14.88 -11.05
C GLY A 22 8.29 -13.99 -10.72
N GLY A 23 8.24 -13.25 -9.62
CA GLY A 23 9.37 -12.49 -9.08
C GLY A 23 10.21 -13.31 -8.11
N VAL A 24 11.42 -12.81 -7.79
CA VAL A 24 12.36 -13.48 -6.88
C VAL A 24 11.76 -13.76 -5.49
N ASP A 25 11.03 -12.80 -4.93
CA ASP A 25 10.53 -12.88 -3.56
C ASP A 25 9.50 -13.99 -3.38
N SER A 26 8.50 -14.06 -4.24
CA SER A 26 7.49 -15.12 -4.21
C SER A 26 8.07 -16.50 -4.51
N SER A 27 9.08 -16.57 -5.38
CA SER A 27 9.78 -17.81 -5.72
C SER A 27 10.61 -18.32 -4.56
N VAL A 28 11.32 -17.44 -3.84
CA VAL A 28 12.05 -17.81 -2.62
C VAL A 28 11.09 -18.23 -1.51
N THR A 29 9.96 -17.56 -1.36
CA THR A 29 8.92 -17.96 -0.41
C THR A 29 8.47 -19.42 -0.65
N ALA A 30 8.19 -19.78 -1.90
CA ALA A 30 7.80 -21.15 -2.25
C ALA A 30 8.94 -22.16 -1.99
N ALA A 31 10.16 -21.81 -2.39
CA ALA A 31 11.33 -22.68 -2.23
C ALA A 31 11.68 -22.90 -0.75
N LEU A 32 11.63 -21.87 0.07
CA LEU A 32 11.88 -21.92 1.51
C LEU A 32 10.90 -22.88 2.19
N LEU A 33 9.60 -22.66 1.99
CA LEU A 33 8.57 -23.48 2.60
C LEU A 33 8.64 -24.94 2.12
N LYS A 34 8.93 -25.16 0.83
CA LYS A 34 9.15 -26.52 0.31
C LYS A 34 10.37 -27.19 0.96
N SER A 35 11.46 -26.44 1.17
CA SER A 35 12.67 -26.95 1.81
C SER A 35 12.47 -27.29 3.30
N GLU A 36 11.52 -26.63 3.96
CA GLU A 36 11.10 -26.91 5.34
C GLU A 36 10.13 -28.10 5.44
N GLY A 37 9.71 -28.68 4.30
CA GLY A 37 8.90 -29.89 4.24
C GLY A 37 7.40 -29.66 4.11
N TYR A 38 6.93 -28.42 3.93
CA TYR A 38 5.49 -28.14 3.77
C TYR A 38 4.90 -28.71 2.47
N ASP A 39 3.60 -29.04 2.49
CA ASP A 39 2.79 -29.33 1.30
C ASP A 39 2.45 -28.00 0.59
N VAL A 40 3.35 -27.58 -0.31
CA VAL A 40 3.27 -26.27 -0.98
C VAL A 40 2.50 -26.38 -2.30
N VAL A 41 1.54 -25.46 -2.50
CA VAL A 41 0.80 -25.26 -3.75
C VAL A 41 1.04 -23.82 -4.21
N GLY A 42 1.56 -23.62 -5.42
CA GLY A 42 1.75 -22.31 -6.02
C GLY A 42 0.50 -21.82 -6.75
N ILE A 43 0.13 -20.55 -6.59
CA ILE A 43 -0.94 -19.92 -7.37
C ILE A 43 -0.44 -18.59 -7.94
N THR A 44 -0.60 -18.43 -9.25
CA THR A 44 -0.39 -17.16 -9.95
C THR A 44 -1.72 -16.58 -10.41
N LEU A 45 -1.95 -15.30 -10.13
CA LEU A 45 -3.11 -14.57 -10.64
C LEU A 45 -2.72 -13.87 -11.94
N GLN A 46 -3.40 -14.16 -13.03
CA GLN A 46 -3.33 -13.40 -14.26
C GLN A 46 -4.20 -12.15 -14.10
N LEU A 47 -3.57 -11.00 -13.84
CA LEU A 47 -4.27 -9.77 -13.46
C LEU A 47 -4.59 -8.86 -14.65
N TYR A 48 -3.85 -8.99 -15.76
CA TYR A 48 -4.01 -8.17 -16.96
C TYR A 48 -3.32 -8.80 -18.16
N ASP A 49 -3.86 -8.53 -19.36
CA ASP A 49 -3.23 -8.90 -20.64
C ASP A 49 -2.47 -7.71 -21.23
N HIS A 50 -1.16 -7.77 -21.22
CA HIS A 50 -0.31 -6.77 -21.87
C HIS A 50 -0.41 -6.80 -23.42
N GLY A 51 -0.76 -7.92 -24.01
CA GLY A 51 -0.90 -8.06 -25.47
C GLY A 51 -2.00 -7.19 -26.02
N ALA A 52 -3.13 -7.11 -25.35
CA ALA A 52 -4.26 -6.27 -25.73
C ALA A 52 -3.97 -4.76 -25.56
N ALA A 53 -3.15 -4.38 -24.54
CA ALA A 53 -2.83 -2.98 -24.25
C ALA A 53 -1.77 -2.38 -25.21
N THR A 54 -0.87 -3.19 -25.77
CA THR A 54 0.31 -2.68 -26.52
C THR A 54 0.28 -2.94 -28.02
N HIS A 55 -0.67 -3.73 -28.55
CA HIS A 55 -0.73 -4.16 -29.99
C HIS A 55 0.61 -4.70 -30.55
N ARG A 56 1.56 -5.07 -29.69
CA ARG A 56 2.84 -5.65 -30.10
C ARG A 56 2.83 -7.15 -29.85
N LYS A 57 2.84 -7.94 -30.93
CA LYS A 57 3.12 -9.37 -30.86
C LYS A 57 4.50 -9.58 -30.24
N GLY A 58 4.54 -10.21 -29.05
CA GLY A 58 5.77 -10.60 -28.36
C GLY A 58 6.17 -9.74 -27.13
N ALA A 59 5.41 -8.72 -26.72
CA ALA A 59 5.69 -7.93 -25.52
C ALA A 59 4.81 -8.37 -24.36
N CYS A 60 5.05 -9.54 -23.79
CA CYS A 60 4.23 -10.10 -22.74
C CYS A 60 5.00 -10.22 -21.42
N CYS A 61 5.11 -9.11 -20.63
CA CYS A 61 5.68 -9.21 -19.29
C CYS A 61 4.82 -10.11 -18.39
N ALA A 62 3.47 -10.03 -18.48
CA ALA A 62 2.59 -10.91 -17.73
C ALA A 62 2.77 -12.39 -18.14
N GLY A 63 2.93 -12.68 -19.43
CA GLY A 63 3.25 -14.03 -19.91
C GLY A 63 4.62 -14.52 -19.43
N GLN A 64 5.63 -13.64 -19.36
CA GLN A 64 6.95 -13.98 -18.83
C GLN A 64 6.86 -14.27 -17.32
N ASP A 65 6.17 -13.45 -16.54
CA ASP A 65 6.02 -13.65 -15.10
C ASP A 65 5.29 -14.97 -14.78
N ILE A 66 4.24 -15.31 -15.53
CA ILE A 66 3.54 -16.60 -15.41
C ILE A 66 4.47 -17.76 -15.81
N HIS A 67 5.25 -17.61 -16.87
CA HIS A 67 6.23 -18.60 -17.31
C HIS A 67 7.31 -18.83 -16.26
N ASP A 68 7.87 -17.76 -15.70
CA ASP A 68 8.87 -17.82 -14.63
C ASP A 68 8.30 -18.52 -13.38
N ALA A 69 7.06 -18.23 -12.99
CA ALA A 69 6.40 -18.89 -11.87
C ALA A 69 6.21 -20.39 -12.12
N ARG A 70 5.83 -20.80 -13.34
CA ARG A 70 5.72 -22.21 -13.73
C ARG A 70 7.06 -22.93 -13.69
N ASN A 71 8.11 -22.33 -14.24
CA ASN A 71 9.45 -22.92 -14.23
C ASN A 71 9.96 -23.13 -12.79
N VAL A 72 9.73 -22.14 -11.91
CA VAL A 72 10.07 -22.27 -10.50
C VAL A 72 9.28 -23.40 -9.85
N ALA A 73 7.98 -23.48 -10.07
CA ALA A 73 7.13 -24.52 -9.49
C ALA A 73 7.53 -25.92 -9.98
N GLU A 74 7.81 -26.09 -11.27
CA GLU A 74 8.30 -27.33 -11.87
C GLU A 74 9.64 -27.75 -11.23
N ARG A 75 10.59 -26.82 -11.11
CA ARG A 75 11.87 -27.05 -10.45
C ARG A 75 11.74 -27.51 -9.00
N LEU A 76 10.78 -26.91 -8.27
CA LEU A 76 10.52 -27.26 -6.87
C LEU A 76 9.68 -28.54 -6.71
N GLY A 77 9.13 -29.07 -7.80
CA GLY A 77 8.23 -30.23 -7.77
C GLY A 77 6.93 -29.93 -6.98
N ILE A 78 6.37 -28.74 -7.14
CA ILE A 78 5.12 -28.34 -6.47
C ILE A 78 3.99 -28.14 -7.51
N PRO A 79 2.73 -28.44 -7.16
CA PRO A 79 1.59 -28.09 -7.99
C PRO A 79 1.51 -26.57 -8.19
N HIS A 80 1.14 -26.12 -9.40
CA HIS A 80 0.99 -24.70 -9.72
C HIS A 80 -0.23 -24.45 -10.58
N TYR A 81 -1.03 -23.46 -10.17
CA TYR A 81 -2.24 -23.06 -10.87
C TYR A 81 -2.15 -21.61 -11.30
N VAL A 82 -2.65 -21.31 -12.48
CA VAL A 82 -2.82 -19.94 -12.98
C VAL A 82 -4.30 -19.66 -13.04
N LEU A 83 -4.74 -18.64 -12.33
CA LEU A 83 -6.15 -18.24 -12.25
C LEU A 83 -6.34 -16.94 -13.02
N ASP A 84 -7.35 -16.91 -13.87
CA ASP A 84 -7.75 -15.70 -14.60
C ASP A 84 -8.50 -14.75 -13.66
N TYR A 85 -7.92 -13.58 -13.44
CA TYR A 85 -8.47 -12.52 -12.60
C TYR A 85 -8.50 -11.16 -13.34
N GLU A 86 -8.42 -11.16 -14.67
CA GLU A 86 -8.31 -9.94 -15.47
C GLU A 86 -9.53 -9.02 -15.28
N ASP A 87 -10.74 -9.55 -15.42
CA ASP A 87 -11.97 -8.77 -15.25
C ASP A 87 -12.10 -8.27 -13.80
N ARG A 88 -11.85 -9.14 -12.83
CA ARG A 88 -11.94 -8.81 -11.41
C ARG A 88 -10.91 -7.75 -10.99
N PHE A 89 -9.69 -7.82 -11.52
CA PHE A 89 -8.65 -6.83 -11.29
C PHE A 89 -9.00 -5.49 -11.96
N ARG A 90 -9.54 -5.53 -13.16
CA ARG A 90 -10.01 -4.34 -13.86
C ARG A 90 -11.06 -3.61 -13.04
N GLU A 91 -12.11 -4.29 -12.61
CA GLU A 91 -13.21 -3.72 -11.82
C GLU A 91 -12.74 -3.17 -10.47
N SER A 92 -11.97 -3.98 -9.72
CA SER A 92 -11.62 -3.65 -8.34
C SER A 92 -10.45 -2.68 -8.23
N VAL A 93 -9.50 -2.68 -9.18
CA VAL A 93 -8.25 -1.92 -9.07
C VAL A 93 -8.15 -0.85 -10.15
N ILE A 94 -8.29 -1.21 -11.44
CA ILE A 94 -8.02 -0.26 -12.54
C ILE A 94 -9.13 0.80 -12.62
N ASP A 95 -10.40 0.39 -12.57
CA ASP A 95 -11.55 1.31 -12.65
C ASP A 95 -11.62 2.23 -11.43
N ASN A 96 -11.30 1.73 -10.22
CA ASN A 96 -11.19 2.52 -9.00
C ASN A 96 -10.02 3.51 -9.07
N PHE A 97 -8.88 3.09 -9.61
CA PHE A 97 -7.73 3.96 -9.85
C PHE A 97 -8.09 5.12 -10.79
N ALA A 98 -8.75 4.84 -11.90
CA ALA A 98 -9.17 5.87 -12.85
C ALA A 98 -10.24 6.79 -12.26
N ALA A 99 -11.19 6.27 -11.47
CA ALA A 99 -12.21 7.05 -10.80
C ALA A 99 -11.63 7.99 -9.74
N SER A 100 -10.68 7.53 -8.94
CA SER A 100 -9.99 8.34 -7.93
C SER A 100 -9.25 9.53 -8.56
N TYR A 101 -8.51 9.31 -9.65
CA TYR A 101 -7.86 10.43 -10.36
C TYR A 101 -8.88 11.40 -10.97
N ALA A 102 -9.99 10.91 -11.50
CA ALA A 102 -11.07 11.76 -12.00
C ALA A 102 -11.72 12.60 -10.89
N SER A 103 -11.68 12.13 -9.65
CA SER A 103 -12.13 12.85 -8.46
C SER A 103 -11.03 13.74 -7.82
N GLY A 104 -9.87 13.89 -8.46
CA GLY A 104 -8.76 14.70 -7.94
C GLY A 104 -7.98 14.05 -6.78
N GLU A 105 -8.17 12.76 -6.57
CA GLU A 105 -7.46 11.98 -5.57
C GLU A 105 -6.19 11.34 -6.16
N THR A 106 -5.28 10.94 -5.28
CA THR A 106 -4.05 10.20 -5.66
C THR A 106 -4.10 8.80 -5.06
N PRO A 107 -4.67 7.82 -5.76
CA PRO A 107 -4.86 6.46 -5.22
C PRO A 107 -3.56 5.68 -5.12
N VAL A 108 -3.58 4.63 -4.28
CA VAL A 108 -2.52 3.62 -4.14
C VAL A 108 -3.08 2.26 -4.57
N PRO A 109 -3.00 1.89 -5.85
CA PRO A 109 -3.67 0.69 -6.38
C PRO A 109 -3.17 -0.61 -5.73
N CYS A 110 -1.94 -0.65 -5.22
CA CYS A 110 -1.40 -1.82 -4.53
C CYS A 110 -2.17 -2.17 -3.25
N ILE A 111 -2.74 -1.17 -2.55
CA ILE A 111 -3.58 -1.41 -1.36
C ILE A 111 -4.85 -2.14 -1.77
N GLU A 112 -5.53 -1.68 -2.81
CA GLU A 112 -6.74 -2.32 -3.33
C GLU A 112 -6.47 -3.73 -3.86
N CYS A 113 -5.37 -3.94 -4.58
CA CYS A 113 -4.96 -5.26 -5.05
C CYS A 113 -4.74 -6.23 -3.88
N ASN A 114 -4.06 -5.79 -2.81
CA ASN A 114 -3.86 -6.62 -1.63
C ASN A 114 -5.19 -6.89 -0.92
N ARG A 115 -6.03 -5.86 -0.70
CA ARG A 115 -7.28 -5.94 0.04
C ARG A 115 -8.31 -6.84 -0.65
N ALA A 116 -8.60 -6.58 -1.93
CA ALA A 116 -9.69 -7.25 -2.65
C ALA A 116 -9.25 -8.56 -3.30
N ILE A 117 -8.12 -8.56 -4.00
CA ILE A 117 -7.71 -9.69 -4.83
C ILE A 117 -6.88 -10.70 -4.03
N LYS A 118 -5.73 -10.28 -3.48
CA LYS A 118 -4.81 -11.23 -2.84
C LYS A 118 -5.32 -11.74 -1.50
N PHE A 119 -5.83 -10.86 -0.64
CA PHE A 119 -6.26 -11.21 0.72
C PHE A 119 -7.78 -11.37 0.83
N GLY A 120 -8.52 -11.01 -0.22
CA GLY A 120 -9.93 -11.33 -0.38
C GLY A 120 -10.10 -12.64 -1.16
N ASP A 121 -10.02 -12.54 -2.48
CA ASP A 121 -10.38 -13.63 -3.38
C ASP A 121 -9.38 -14.81 -3.33
N LEU A 122 -8.05 -14.57 -3.42
CA LEU A 122 -7.07 -15.65 -3.38
C LEU A 122 -7.03 -16.37 -2.02
N LEU A 123 -7.25 -15.64 -0.91
CA LEU A 123 -7.33 -16.26 0.41
C LEU A 123 -8.51 -17.24 0.49
N LYS A 124 -9.66 -16.87 -0.11
CA LYS A 124 -10.83 -17.77 -0.21
C LYS A 124 -10.47 -19.03 -1.02
N THR A 125 -9.83 -18.87 -2.17
CA THR A 125 -9.36 -20.02 -2.99
C THR A 125 -8.38 -20.90 -2.22
N ALA A 126 -7.47 -20.31 -1.43
CA ALA A 126 -6.54 -21.08 -0.60
C ALA A 126 -7.28 -21.94 0.44
N ARG A 127 -8.33 -21.41 1.06
CA ARG A 127 -9.21 -22.17 1.98
C ARG A 127 -9.93 -23.32 1.26
N GLU A 128 -10.46 -23.07 0.06
CA GLU A 128 -11.14 -24.07 -0.77
C GLU A 128 -10.20 -25.23 -1.17
N LEU A 129 -8.90 -24.94 -1.33
CA LEU A 129 -7.86 -25.96 -1.57
C LEU A 129 -7.42 -26.69 -0.29
N GLY A 130 -8.05 -26.42 0.85
CA GLY A 130 -7.72 -27.04 2.14
C GLY A 130 -6.38 -26.57 2.72
N ALA A 131 -5.87 -25.42 2.30
CA ALA A 131 -4.64 -24.89 2.87
C ALA A 131 -4.87 -24.35 4.29
N SER A 132 -3.89 -24.51 5.15
CA SER A 132 -3.89 -23.95 6.50
C SER A 132 -3.57 -22.47 6.52
N VAL A 133 -2.78 -21.99 5.55
CA VAL A 133 -2.36 -20.60 5.41
C VAL A 133 -2.13 -20.21 3.95
N LEU A 134 -2.19 -18.90 3.69
CA LEU A 134 -1.72 -18.25 2.47
C LEU A 134 -0.40 -17.54 2.76
N ALA A 135 0.68 -17.94 2.10
CA ALA A 135 1.97 -17.28 2.21
C ALA A 135 2.25 -16.38 1.01
N THR A 136 2.92 -15.26 1.25
CA THR A 136 3.31 -14.30 0.22
C THR A 136 4.71 -13.78 0.43
N GLY A 137 5.37 -13.33 -0.64
CA GLY A 137 6.70 -12.72 -0.63
C GLY A 137 6.73 -11.25 -0.20
N HIS A 138 5.73 -10.75 0.53
CA HIS A 138 5.78 -9.38 1.02
C HIS A 138 6.79 -9.21 2.15
N TYR A 139 7.54 -8.10 2.11
CA TYR A 139 8.43 -7.67 3.19
C TYR A 139 7.63 -7.01 4.31
N VAL A 140 7.09 -7.82 5.16
CA VAL A 140 6.35 -7.49 6.38
C VAL A 140 6.36 -8.74 7.25
N ALA A 141 6.20 -8.63 8.56
CA ALA A 141 6.12 -9.80 9.43
C ALA A 141 4.74 -9.93 10.06
N SER A 142 4.32 -11.18 10.26
CA SER A 142 3.17 -11.55 11.09
C SER A 142 3.71 -12.20 12.37
N ARG A 143 3.29 -11.68 13.55
CA ARG A 143 3.76 -12.17 14.86
C ARG A 143 2.58 -12.60 15.71
N ARG A 144 2.71 -13.76 16.35
CA ARG A 144 1.74 -14.22 17.33
C ARG A 144 1.90 -13.43 18.62
N LEU A 145 0.82 -12.88 19.14
CA LEU A 145 0.75 -12.19 20.42
C LEU A 145 0.48 -13.16 21.57
N ALA A 146 0.62 -12.68 22.81
CA ALA A 146 0.41 -13.50 24.00
C ALA A 146 -1.03 -14.01 24.14
N ASP A 147 -2.00 -13.27 23.61
CA ASP A 147 -3.43 -13.65 23.58
C ASP A 147 -3.79 -14.63 22.45
N GLY A 148 -2.80 -15.04 21.65
CA GLY A 148 -2.95 -15.94 20.51
C GLY A 148 -3.32 -15.25 19.21
N SER A 149 -3.73 -13.99 19.21
CA SER A 149 -3.97 -13.18 18.00
C SER A 149 -2.66 -12.86 17.26
N ARG A 150 -2.76 -12.25 16.09
CA ARG A 150 -1.57 -11.88 15.31
C ARG A 150 -1.45 -10.38 15.12
N ALA A 151 -0.21 -9.90 15.15
CA ALA A 151 0.17 -8.54 14.81
C ALA A 151 0.85 -8.49 13.44
N LEU A 152 0.53 -7.48 12.66
CA LEU A 152 1.28 -7.09 11.47
C LEU A 152 2.43 -6.15 11.92
N VAL A 153 3.66 -6.46 11.51
CA VAL A 153 4.87 -5.76 11.98
C VAL A 153 5.73 -5.39 10.78
N CYS A 154 6.33 -4.20 10.81
CA CYS A 154 7.27 -3.75 9.77
C CYS A 154 8.36 -4.79 9.49
N ALA A 155 8.86 -4.83 8.25
CA ALA A 155 9.94 -5.72 7.84
C ALA A 155 11.24 -5.45 8.62
N ALA A 156 12.14 -6.44 8.64
CA ALA A 156 13.52 -6.24 9.12
C ALA A 156 14.30 -5.31 8.17
N ASP A 157 14.06 -5.45 6.86
CA ASP A 157 14.61 -4.56 5.83
C ASP A 157 13.72 -3.31 5.70
N ALA A 158 14.14 -2.22 6.35
CA ALA A 158 13.38 -0.98 6.37
C ALA A 158 13.22 -0.34 4.98
N ASP A 159 14.18 -0.55 4.07
CA ASP A 159 14.15 -0.02 2.71
C ASP A 159 13.16 -0.79 1.82
N ARG A 160 12.76 -1.98 2.26
CA ARG A 160 11.81 -2.87 1.56
C ARG A 160 10.48 -3.01 2.29
N ASP A 161 10.30 -2.35 3.43
CA ASP A 161 9.08 -2.46 4.24
C ASP A 161 7.81 -2.13 3.45
N GLN A 162 6.90 -3.10 3.37
CA GLN A 162 5.64 -3.01 2.63
C GLN A 162 4.42 -2.87 3.55
N SER A 163 4.63 -2.65 4.84
CA SER A 163 3.58 -2.53 5.84
C SER A 163 2.53 -1.46 5.49
N TYR A 164 2.97 -0.36 4.85
CA TYR A 164 2.10 0.71 4.36
C TYR A 164 1.00 0.19 3.40
N PHE A 165 1.33 -0.76 2.53
CA PHE A 165 0.41 -1.29 1.53
C PHE A 165 -0.52 -2.39 2.05
N LEU A 166 -0.33 -2.80 3.30
CA LEU A 166 -1.05 -3.91 3.93
C LEU A 166 -1.92 -3.48 5.12
N PHE A 167 -2.04 -2.19 5.41
CA PHE A 167 -2.80 -1.68 6.54
C PHE A 167 -4.28 -2.10 6.53
N ALA A 168 -4.83 -2.32 5.34
CA ALA A 168 -6.23 -2.70 5.15
C ALA A 168 -6.50 -4.21 5.36
N THR A 169 -5.47 -4.98 5.75
CA THR A 169 -5.61 -6.39 6.14
C THR A 169 -6.45 -6.49 7.41
N THR A 170 -7.52 -7.29 7.39
CA THR A 170 -8.36 -7.53 8.58
C THR A 170 -7.68 -8.50 9.55
N ARG A 171 -8.16 -8.56 10.81
CA ARG A 171 -7.67 -9.55 11.80
C ARG A 171 -7.84 -10.98 11.29
N GLU A 172 -9.01 -11.31 10.74
CA GLU A 172 -9.30 -12.64 10.20
C GLU A 172 -8.33 -13.01 9.06
N GLN A 173 -8.05 -12.07 8.16
CA GLN A 173 -7.07 -12.27 7.09
C GLN A 173 -5.67 -12.46 7.66
N LEU A 174 -5.26 -11.64 8.64
CA LEU A 174 -3.94 -11.70 9.26
C LEU A 174 -3.67 -13.05 9.95
N ASP A 175 -4.69 -13.63 10.56
CA ASP A 175 -4.59 -14.96 11.17
C ASP A 175 -4.23 -16.06 10.15
N TYR A 176 -4.68 -15.89 8.90
CA TYR A 176 -4.46 -16.83 7.82
C TYR A 176 -3.21 -16.52 6.98
N LEU A 177 -2.68 -15.29 7.04
CA LEU A 177 -1.55 -14.85 6.23
C LEU A 177 -0.20 -15.14 6.89
N ARG A 178 0.78 -15.52 6.06
CA ARG A 178 2.19 -15.68 6.48
C ARG A 178 3.13 -14.96 5.52
N PHE A 179 4.17 -14.39 6.09
CA PHE A 179 5.16 -13.58 5.37
C PHE A 179 6.58 -14.07 5.70
N PRO A 180 7.04 -15.16 5.08
CA PRO A 180 8.31 -15.80 5.42
C PRO A 180 9.53 -14.90 5.25
N LEU A 181 9.44 -13.86 4.38
CA LEU A 181 10.55 -12.94 4.12
C LEU A 181 10.62 -11.75 5.08
N GLY A 182 9.69 -11.64 6.03
CA GLY A 182 9.58 -10.46 6.90
C GLY A 182 10.79 -10.19 7.80
N ASP A 183 11.61 -11.21 8.06
CA ASP A 183 12.82 -11.12 8.88
C ASP A 183 14.11 -11.11 8.07
N MET A 184 14.01 -11.10 6.75
CA MET A 184 15.13 -11.17 5.82
C MET A 184 15.34 -9.85 5.11
N THR A 185 16.61 -9.55 4.82
CA THR A 185 16.98 -8.45 3.93
C THR A 185 16.92 -8.90 2.46
N LYS A 186 16.79 -7.96 1.54
CA LYS A 186 16.76 -8.27 0.11
C LYS A 186 18.01 -9.01 -0.40
N PRO A 187 19.24 -8.67 0.04
CA PRO A 187 20.44 -9.45 -0.29
C PRO A 187 20.35 -10.91 0.17
N GLU A 188 19.86 -11.18 1.39
CA GLU A 188 19.67 -12.55 1.90
C GLU A 188 18.67 -13.34 1.05
N VAL A 189 17.57 -12.71 0.67
CA VAL A 189 16.56 -13.34 -0.21
C VAL A 189 17.16 -13.70 -1.59
N ARG A 190 17.98 -12.80 -2.19
CA ARG A 190 18.65 -13.10 -3.45
C ARG A 190 19.69 -14.22 -3.30
N GLU A 191 20.39 -14.29 -2.16
CA GLU A 191 21.32 -15.38 -1.89
C GLU A 191 20.59 -16.72 -1.75
N LEU A 192 19.46 -16.75 -1.06
CA LEU A 192 18.60 -17.94 -1.01
C LEU A 192 18.11 -18.34 -2.40
N ALA A 193 17.71 -17.40 -3.26
CA ALA A 193 17.32 -17.68 -4.63
C ALA A 193 18.44 -18.40 -5.39
N ARG A 194 19.69 -17.95 -5.26
CA ARG A 194 20.88 -18.62 -5.89
C ARG A 194 21.12 -19.99 -5.28
N ARG A 195 21.04 -20.15 -3.97
CA ARG A 195 21.21 -21.44 -3.28
C ARG A 195 20.15 -22.45 -3.71
N PHE A 196 18.92 -22.05 -3.92
CA PHE A 196 17.86 -22.89 -4.46
C PHE A 196 17.98 -23.08 -5.99
N GLY A 197 18.94 -22.38 -6.64
CA GLY A 197 19.18 -22.43 -8.07
C GLY A 197 18.02 -21.86 -8.89
N LEU A 198 17.31 -20.85 -8.37
CA LEU A 198 16.19 -20.24 -9.06
C LEU A 198 16.71 -19.28 -10.15
N GLU A 199 16.22 -19.44 -11.39
CA GLU A 199 16.64 -18.62 -12.53
C GLU A 199 16.26 -17.15 -12.36
N VAL A 200 15.24 -16.86 -11.53
CA VAL A 200 14.77 -15.51 -11.22
C VAL A 200 15.64 -14.74 -10.23
N ALA A 201 16.75 -15.31 -9.72
CA ALA A 201 17.58 -14.73 -8.67
C ALA A 201 18.07 -13.30 -8.99
N ASP A 202 18.39 -13.04 -10.24
CA ASP A 202 18.91 -11.75 -10.72
C ASP A 202 17.84 -10.89 -11.42
N LYS A 203 16.58 -11.31 -11.41
CA LYS A 203 15.45 -10.56 -11.97
C LYS A 203 15.28 -9.23 -11.23
N HIS A 204 15.07 -8.14 -11.98
CA HIS A 204 14.83 -6.83 -11.42
C HIS A 204 13.48 -6.79 -10.70
N ASP A 205 13.43 -6.03 -9.58
CA ASP A 205 12.18 -5.80 -8.88
C ASP A 205 11.25 -4.89 -9.70
N SER A 206 9.94 -5.16 -9.66
CA SER A 206 8.95 -4.25 -10.24
C SER A 206 8.91 -2.96 -9.40
N GLN A 207 9.21 -1.82 -10.02
CA GLN A 207 9.28 -0.52 -9.34
C GLN A 207 8.04 0.35 -9.59
N ASP A 208 7.27 0.06 -10.65
CA ASP A 208 6.15 0.86 -11.11
C ASP A 208 4.80 0.17 -10.86
N ILE A 209 3.72 0.91 -11.14
CA ILE A 209 2.37 0.37 -11.12
C ILE A 209 2.29 -0.78 -12.14
N CYS A 210 2.00 -1.99 -11.68
CA CYS A 210 2.13 -3.22 -12.47
C CYS A 210 1.34 -3.21 -13.79
N PHE A 211 0.19 -2.53 -13.86
CA PHE A 211 -0.63 -2.41 -15.08
C PHE A 211 -0.28 -1.16 -15.93
N VAL A 212 0.77 -0.43 -15.58
CA VAL A 212 1.34 0.70 -16.35
C VAL A 212 2.82 0.41 -16.67
N PRO A 213 3.14 -0.67 -17.37
CA PRO A 213 4.54 -1.09 -17.54
C PRO A 213 5.33 -0.18 -18.47
N THR A 214 4.64 0.48 -19.39
CA THR A 214 5.22 1.42 -20.35
C THR A 214 4.25 2.55 -20.61
N GLY A 215 4.73 3.79 -20.65
CA GLY A 215 3.89 4.96 -20.89
C GLY A 215 3.53 5.70 -19.61
N ARG A 216 2.46 6.50 -19.67
CA ARG A 216 2.00 7.33 -18.57
C ARG A 216 0.68 6.77 -18.03
N TYR A 217 0.52 6.76 -16.71
CA TYR A 217 -0.76 6.36 -16.09
C TYR A 217 -1.93 7.21 -16.59
N THR A 218 -1.67 8.47 -16.97
CA THR A 218 -2.66 9.39 -17.58
C THR A 218 -3.23 8.87 -18.89
N ASP A 219 -2.53 8.01 -19.64
CA ASP A 219 -3.04 7.42 -20.88
C ASP A 219 -4.15 6.41 -20.59
N ILE A 220 -4.03 5.68 -19.48
CA ILE A 220 -5.09 4.76 -19.00
C ILE A 220 -6.28 5.57 -18.49
N ILE A 221 -6.03 6.61 -17.70
CA ILE A 221 -7.09 7.47 -17.17
C ILE A 221 -7.85 8.13 -18.34
N GLY A 222 -7.15 8.66 -19.33
CA GLY A 222 -7.77 9.30 -20.50
C GLY A 222 -8.68 8.35 -21.30
N LYS A 223 -8.35 7.06 -21.36
CA LYS A 223 -9.19 6.04 -21.99
C LYS A 223 -10.43 5.70 -21.15
N LEU A 224 -10.29 5.57 -19.85
CA LEU A 224 -11.36 5.12 -18.95
C LEU A 224 -12.24 6.27 -18.45
N ARG A 225 -11.68 7.45 -18.31
CA ARG A 225 -12.34 8.67 -17.76
C ARG A 225 -11.93 9.90 -18.60
N PRO A 226 -12.42 10.06 -19.83
CA PRO A 226 -12.04 11.17 -20.72
C PRO A 226 -12.24 12.54 -20.08
N ASN A 227 -13.26 12.72 -19.25
CA ASN A 227 -13.58 13.98 -18.57
C ASN A 227 -12.45 14.46 -17.63
N ALA A 228 -11.63 13.54 -17.08
CA ALA A 228 -10.47 13.89 -16.26
C ALA A 228 -9.33 14.54 -17.07
N MET A 229 -9.42 14.47 -18.40
CA MET A 229 -8.48 15.05 -19.35
C MET A 229 -9.01 16.33 -20.02
N GLU A 230 -10.15 16.85 -19.56
CA GLU A 230 -10.66 18.14 -20.06
C GLU A 230 -9.77 19.30 -19.62
N PRO A 231 -9.52 20.29 -20.51
CA PRO A 231 -8.74 21.47 -20.19
C PRO A 231 -9.35 22.30 -19.06
N GLY A 232 -8.51 22.99 -18.30
CA GLY A 232 -8.90 23.87 -17.23
C GLY A 232 -7.83 24.92 -16.89
N GLU A 233 -8.05 25.65 -15.83
CA GLU A 233 -7.18 26.75 -15.40
C GLU A 233 -6.21 26.34 -14.29
N ILE A 234 -4.99 26.88 -14.34
CA ILE A 234 -4.08 26.89 -13.20
C ILE A 234 -4.22 28.25 -12.53
N VAL A 235 -4.60 28.25 -11.24
CA VAL A 235 -4.86 29.49 -10.49
C VAL A 235 -4.00 29.56 -9.22
N ASP A 236 -3.72 30.76 -8.74
CA ASP A 236 -3.10 30.96 -7.42
C ASP A 236 -4.14 30.81 -6.28
N LEU A 237 -3.69 30.93 -5.02
CA LEU A 237 -4.54 30.85 -3.82
C LEU A 237 -5.65 31.92 -3.76
N ASN A 238 -5.52 33.02 -4.52
CA ASN A 238 -6.50 34.10 -4.60
C ASN A 238 -7.45 33.93 -5.80
N GLY A 239 -7.30 32.87 -6.58
CA GLY A 239 -8.10 32.58 -7.77
C GLY A 239 -7.64 33.31 -9.04
N ARG A 240 -6.48 34.01 -9.04
CA ARG A 240 -5.92 34.65 -10.23
C ARG A 240 -5.39 33.55 -11.17
N VAL A 241 -5.78 33.62 -12.43
CA VAL A 241 -5.35 32.69 -13.48
C VAL A 241 -3.87 32.93 -13.80
N LEU A 242 -3.07 31.85 -13.75
CA LEU A 242 -1.64 31.83 -14.06
C LEU A 242 -1.34 31.08 -15.36
N GLY A 243 -2.25 30.21 -15.82
CA GLY A 243 -2.09 29.41 -17.02
C GLY A 243 -3.26 28.47 -17.23
N ALA A 244 -3.09 27.55 -18.18
CA ALA A 244 -4.08 26.51 -18.48
C ALA A 244 -3.43 25.13 -18.45
N HIS A 245 -4.23 24.08 -18.26
CA HIS A 245 -3.79 22.69 -18.26
C HIS A 245 -4.65 21.81 -19.19
N GLN A 246 -4.13 20.63 -19.54
CA GLN A 246 -4.76 19.65 -20.42
C GLN A 246 -5.29 18.42 -19.64
N GLY A 247 -6.02 18.70 -18.55
CA GLY A 247 -6.60 17.67 -17.69
C GLY A 247 -6.04 17.66 -16.27
N ILE A 248 -6.96 17.61 -15.30
CA ILE A 248 -6.64 17.65 -13.86
C ILE A 248 -5.88 16.40 -13.42
N ALA A 249 -6.11 15.25 -14.08
CA ALA A 249 -5.44 13.98 -13.79
C ALA A 249 -3.91 14.01 -14.06
N ASN A 250 -3.40 15.03 -14.73
CA ASN A 250 -1.95 15.21 -14.91
C ASN A 250 -1.25 15.80 -13.68
N TYR A 251 -2.00 16.14 -12.62
CA TYR A 251 -1.49 16.85 -11.45
C TYR A 251 -1.72 16.07 -10.17
N THR A 252 -0.79 16.22 -9.23
CA THR A 252 -0.85 15.61 -7.90
C THR A 252 -0.48 16.69 -6.86
N ILE A 253 -1.12 16.66 -5.70
CA ILE A 253 -0.79 17.58 -4.60
C ILE A 253 0.68 17.45 -4.21
N GLY A 254 1.36 18.60 -4.07
CA GLY A 254 2.80 18.68 -3.84
C GLY A 254 3.66 18.69 -5.11
N GLN A 255 3.07 18.53 -6.30
CA GLN A 255 3.82 18.59 -7.57
C GLN A 255 4.37 19.99 -7.80
N ARG A 256 5.68 20.06 -8.15
CA ARG A 256 6.40 21.31 -8.48
C ARG A 256 6.74 21.40 -9.96
N LYS A 257 7.15 20.28 -10.56
CA LYS A 257 7.62 20.23 -11.95
C LYS A 257 6.46 20.02 -12.92
N GLY A 258 6.60 20.51 -14.15
CA GLY A 258 5.63 20.26 -15.22
C GLY A 258 4.33 21.09 -15.11
N LEU A 259 4.33 22.19 -14.34
CA LEU A 259 3.17 23.09 -14.23
C LEU A 259 2.95 23.94 -15.49
N GLY A 260 4.00 24.16 -16.30
CA GLY A 260 3.90 24.96 -17.54
C GLY A 260 3.64 26.46 -17.31
N ILE A 261 3.86 26.96 -16.10
CA ILE A 261 3.68 28.37 -15.73
C ILE A 261 5.01 29.02 -15.40
N ALA A 262 5.19 30.28 -15.82
CA ALA A 262 6.34 31.10 -15.44
C ALA A 262 5.99 31.91 -14.18
N ALA A 263 6.65 31.60 -13.06
CA ALA A 263 6.50 32.32 -11.81
C ALA A 263 7.87 32.68 -11.25
N GLY A 264 7.99 33.87 -10.62
CA GLY A 264 9.25 34.33 -10.02
C GLY A 264 9.74 33.52 -8.82
N ALA A 265 8.88 32.66 -8.26
CA ALA A 265 9.18 31.75 -7.14
C ALA A 265 8.62 30.35 -7.43
N PRO A 266 9.17 29.29 -6.79
CA PRO A 266 8.63 27.93 -6.92
C PRO A 266 7.17 27.85 -6.45
N LEU A 267 6.31 27.28 -7.29
CA LEU A 267 4.92 26.98 -6.97
C LEU A 267 4.69 25.48 -6.93
N TYR A 268 3.73 25.08 -6.11
CA TYR A 268 3.34 23.71 -5.86
C TYR A 268 1.84 23.55 -6.01
N VAL A 269 1.39 22.41 -6.51
CA VAL A 269 -0.05 22.06 -6.52
C VAL A 269 -0.51 21.90 -5.06
N VAL A 270 -1.45 22.75 -4.65
CA VAL A 270 -2.00 22.75 -3.27
C VAL A 270 -3.36 22.07 -3.23
N LYS A 271 -4.19 22.25 -4.28
CA LYS A 271 -5.53 21.67 -4.35
C LYS A 271 -5.88 21.37 -5.81
N LEU A 272 -6.62 20.29 -6.00
CA LEU A 272 -7.28 19.93 -7.25
C LEU A 272 -8.78 20.18 -7.06
N ASP A 273 -9.33 21.14 -7.78
CA ASP A 273 -10.76 21.46 -7.75
C ASP A 273 -11.43 20.90 -9.02
N VAL A 274 -11.98 19.70 -8.87
CA VAL A 274 -12.58 18.95 -9.98
C VAL A 274 -13.83 19.65 -10.50
N ALA A 275 -14.66 20.22 -9.61
CA ALA A 275 -15.92 20.86 -9.97
C ALA A 275 -15.73 22.06 -10.90
N THR A 276 -14.67 22.85 -10.66
CA THR A 276 -14.32 24.01 -11.47
C THR A 276 -13.20 23.74 -12.46
N ARG A 277 -12.67 22.52 -12.50
CA ARG A 277 -11.51 22.12 -13.31
C ARG A 277 -10.30 23.01 -13.10
N ARG A 278 -10.01 23.35 -11.82
CA ARG A 278 -8.90 24.22 -11.45
C ARG A 278 -7.82 23.46 -10.71
N VAL A 279 -6.58 23.72 -11.12
CA VAL A 279 -5.38 23.32 -10.38
C VAL A 279 -4.94 24.55 -9.60
N VAL A 280 -5.12 24.51 -8.27
CA VAL A 280 -4.71 25.60 -7.38
C VAL A 280 -3.25 25.40 -7.01
N VAL A 281 -2.43 26.42 -7.24
CA VAL A 281 -1.00 26.41 -6.91
C VAL A 281 -0.67 27.47 -5.87
N GLY A 282 0.34 27.21 -5.06
CA GLY A 282 0.79 28.10 -4.01
C GLY A 282 2.24 27.87 -3.61
N PRO A 283 2.77 28.70 -2.69
CA PRO A 283 4.10 28.51 -2.13
C PRO A 283 4.14 27.22 -1.29
N ARG A 284 5.34 26.74 -0.94
CA ARG A 284 5.57 25.48 -0.24
C ARG A 284 4.83 25.40 1.10
N GLU A 285 4.77 26.51 1.81
CA GLU A 285 4.12 26.63 3.13
C GLU A 285 2.62 26.31 3.07
N ALA A 286 1.98 26.54 1.92
CA ALA A 286 0.57 26.20 1.69
C ALA A 286 0.29 24.70 1.58
N LEU A 287 1.34 23.85 1.49
CA LEU A 287 1.21 22.40 1.52
C LEU A 287 1.09 21.82 2.93
N ARG A 288 1.41 22.62 3.97
CA ARG A 288 1.49 22.10 5.33
C ARG A 288 0.12 21.77 5.89
N THR A 289 -0.05 20.54 6.27
CA THR A 289 -1.29 19.95 6.80
C THR A 289 -1.07 19.49 8.23
N HIS A 290 -1.99 19.85 9.14
CA HIS A 290 -1.99 19.37 10.52
C HIS A 290 -3.16 18.41 10.81
N ARG A 291 -4.25 18.51 10.04
CA ARG A 291 -5.44 17.68 10.24
C ARG A 291 -5.81 16.91 8.99
N ILE A 292 -6.12 15.63 9.19
CA ILE A 292 -6.46 14.70 8.13
C ILE A 292 -7.73 13.98 8.56
N THR A 293 -8.79 14.06 7.75
CA THR A 293 -9.97 13.19 7.95
C THR A 293 -9.81 11.90 7.17
N LEU A 294 -10.29 10.80 7.74
CA LEU A 294 -10.13 9.47 7.20
C LEU A 294 -11.47 8.85 6.81
N ARG A 295 -11.45 7.98 5.81
CA ARG A 295 -12.53 7.08 5.45
C ARG A 295 -12.05 5.63 5.43
N GLU A 296 -12.97 4.68 5.54
CA GLU A 296 -12.69 3.24 5.49
C GLU A 296 -11.55 2.83 6.44
N VAL A 297 -11.65 3.25 7.70
CA VAL A 297 -10.63 2.96 8.70
C VAL A 297 -10.68 1.48 9.07
N ASN A 298 -9.54 0.80 8.95
CA ASN A 298 -9.29 -0.54 9.44
C ASN A 298 -8.48 -0.47 10.75
N TRP A 299 -8.85 -1.30 11.74
CA TRP A 299 -8.17 -1.36 13.03
C TRP A 299 -7.76 -2.79 13.40
N ILE A 300 -6.46 -3.00 13.54
CA ILE A 300 -5.85 -4.25 14.01
C ILE A 300 -4.98 -4.05 15.26
N GLY A 301 -5.08 -2.87 15.89
CA GLY A 301 -4.52 -2.58 17.21
C GLY A 301 -5.29 -3.28 18.33
N ASP A 302 -5.00 -2.98 19.59
CA ASP A 302 -5.65 -3.64 20.70
C ASP A 302 -7.08 -3.12 20.92
N GLY A 303 -7.99 -4.00 21.30
CA GLY A 303 -9.38 -3.67 21.59
C GLY A 303 -10.17 -3.14 20.40
N VAL A 304 -11.20 -2.35 20.71
CA VAL A 304 -12.11 -1.70 19.75
C VAL A 304 -11.65 -0.26 19.52
N LEU A 305 -11.64 0.19 18.29
CA LEU A 305 -11.10 1.51 17.90
C LEU A 305 -11.79 2.65 18.67
N ASP A 306 -13.12 2.71 18.71
CA ASP A 306 -13.85 3.80 19.37
C ASP A 306 -13.51 3.92 20.86
N ALA A 307 -13.25 2.79 21.52
CA ALA A 307 -12.81 2.78 22.91
C ALA A 307 -11.36 3.28 23.05
N ALA A 308 -10.48 2.89 22.12
CA ALA A 308 -9.08 3.28 22.14
C ALA A 308 -8.89 4.79 21.89
N VAL A 309 -9.73 5.40 21.06
CA VAL A 309 -9.59 6.82 20.68
C VAL A 309 -10.48 7.79 21.46
N ARG A 310 -11.24 7.31 22.45
CA ARG A 310 -12.21 8.11 23.23
C ARG A 310 -11.62 9.40 23.79
N ASP A 311 -10.44 9.31 24.38
CA ASP A 311 -9.70 10.45 24.95
C ASP A 311 -8.60 10.96 24.03
N GLY A 312 -8.52 10.43 22.80
CA GLY A 312 -7.43 10.59 21.86
C GLY A 312 -6.33 9.54 22.07
N LEU A 313 -5.89 8.93 20.99
CA LEU A 313 -4.83 7.93 20.99
C LEU A 313 -3.56 8.51 20.40
N GLU A 314 -2.48 8.54 21.18
CA GLU A 314 -1.14 8.87 20.71
C GLU A 314 -0.58 7.70 19.91
N LEU A 315 -0.10 7.95 18.71
CA LEU A 315 0.46 6.95 17.81
C LEU A 315 1.40 7.62 16.79
N PHE A 316 1.94 6.81 15.89
CA PHE A 316 2.75 7.29 14.77
C PHE A 316 2.01 7.01 13.46
N VAL A 317 2.14 7.92 12.48
CA VAL A 317 1.48 7.77 11.18
C VAL A 317 2.43 7.95 10.02
N ARG A 318 2.21 7.16 8.96
CA ARG A 318 2.73 7.42 7.61
C ARG A 318 1.60 7.88 6.72
N VAL A 319 1.76 9.01 6.08
CA VAL A 319 0.81 9.52 5.07
C VAL A 319 1.32 9.31 3.64
N ARG A 320 2.50 8.73 3.49
CA ARG A 320 3.13 8.29 2.24
C ARG A 320 4.06 7.11 2.52
N SER A 321 4.15 6.18 1.58
CA SER A 321 5.01 4.99 1.71
C SER A 321 6.51 5.31 1.88
N THR A 322 6.97 6.43 1.33
CA THR A 322 8.38 6.85 1.31
C THR A 322 8.78 7.71 2.52
N ARG A 323 7.85 8.05 3.42
CA ARG A 323 8.14 8.87 4.60
C ARG A 323 8.25 8.00 5.85
N PRO A 324 9.10 8.36 6.82
CA PRO A 324 9.10 7.70 8.13
C PRO A 324 7.80 8.00 8.88
N PRO A 325 7.38 7.16 9.83
CA PRO A 325 6.27 7.45 10.72
C PRO A 325 6.57 8.70 11.56
N GLN A 326 5.54 9.53 11.76
CA GLN A 326 5.63 10.74 12.57
C GLN A 326 4.58 10.75 13.69
N PRO A 327 4.84 11.43 14.83
CA PRO A 327 3.90 11.48 15.95
C PRO A 327 2.59 12.16 15.55
N ALA A 328 1.49 11.57 16.00
CA ALA A 328 0.14 12.07 15.73
C ALA A 328 -0.84 11.66 16.85
N TRP A 329 -1.99 12.31 16.86
CA TRP A 329 -3.14 11.93 17.66
C TRP A 329 -4.26 11.44 16.76
N LEU A 330 -4.80 10.26 17.06
CA LEU A 330 -6.01 9.74 16.43
C LEU A 330 -7.20 10.03 17.34
N ARG A 331 -8.24 10.63 16.79
CA ARG A 331 -9.49 11.00 17.49
C ARG A 331 -10.68 10.61 16.64
N GLY A 332 -11.84 10.50 17.27
CA GLY A 332 -13.10 10.28 16.58
C GLY A 332 -13.97 9.22 17.23
N ALA A 333 -15.09 8.93 16.57
CA ALA A 333 -16.04 7.89 16.93
C ALA A 333 -16.96 7.59 15.74
N ASP A 334 -17.71 6.48 15.81
CA ASP A 334 -18.81 6.15 14.89
C ASP A 334 -18.42 6.21 13.41
N GLY A 335 -17.20 5.78 13.08
CA GLY A 335 -16.69 5.76 11.70
C GLY A 335 -16.14 7.10 11.19
N GLN A 336 -16.18 8.15 11.99
CA GLN A 336 -15.60 9.46 11.69
C GLN A 336 -14.31 9.65 12.48
N TYR A 337 -13.17 9.57 11.80
CA TYR A 337 -11.86 9.66 12.44
C TYR A 337 -11.02 10.76 11.83
N GLU A 338 -10.27 11.44 12.70
CA GLU A 338 -9.34 12.50 12.37
C GLU A 338 -7.96 12.21 12.95
N VAL A 339 -6.92 12.49 12.18
CA VAL A 339 -5.53 12.46 12.62
C VAL A 339 -5.01 13.88 12.72
N GLU A 340 -4.50 14.24 13.90
CA GLU A 340 -3.81 15.51 14.16
C GLU A 340 -2.29 15.24 14.19
N LEU A 341 -1.58 15.79 13.20
CA LEU A 341 -0.13 15.64 13.05
C LEU A 341 0.59 16.65 13.95
N VAL A 342 1.46 16.19 14.86
CA VAL A 342 2.17 17.06 15.82
C VAL A 342 3.04 18.10 15.11
N ALA A 343 3.81 17.68 14.10
CA ALA A 343 4.71 18.57 13.36
C ALA A 343 4.12 19.10 12.06
N GLY A 344 2.96 18.59 11.63
CA GLY A 344 2.43 18.80 10.30
C GLY A 344 3.22 18.08 9.21
N GLU A 345 2.60 17.86 8.03
CA GLU A 345 3.23 17.22 6.87
C GLU A 345 2.90 17.98 5.59
N GLU A 346 3.87 18.02 4.66
CA GLU A 346 3.70 18.71 3.39
C GLU A 346 3.14 17.79 2.31
N GLY A 347 2.16 18.29 1.56
CA GLY A 347 1.64 17.61 0.39
C GLY A 347 0.88 16.34 0.70
N VAL A 348 0.14 16.31 1.79
CA VAL A 348 -0.84 15.25 2.10
C VAL A 348 -1.92 15.27 1.03
N SER A 349 -2.18 14.11 0.41
CA SER A 349 -3.08 14.00 -0.74
C SER A 349 -4.26 13.10 -0.43
N PRO A 350 -5.50 13.52 -0.71
CA PRO A 350 -6.66 12.63 -0.69
C PRO A 350 -6.45 11.40 -1.58
N GLY A 351 -6.97 10.26 -1.17
CA GLY A 351 -6.79 8.97 -1.85
C GLY A 351 -5.54 8.20 -1.44
N GLN A 352 -4.55 8.85 -0.82
CA GLN A 352 -3.42 8.17 -0.17
C GLN A 352 -3.88 7.50 1.15
N ALA A 353 -3.06 6.61 1.69
CA ALA A 353 -3.31 6.04 3.00
C ALA A 353 -2.66 6.86 4.12
N CYS A 354 -3.31 6.85 5.30
CA CYS A 354 -2.72 7.23 6.56
C CYS A 354 -2.64 5.96 7.42
N VAL A 355 -1.44 5.40 7.56
CA VAL A 355 -1.22 4.11 8.23
C VAL A 355 -0.70 4.35 9.63
N PHE A 356 -1.26 3.64 10.61
CA PHE A 356 -1.02 3.79 12.05
C PHE A 356 0.02 2.78 12.54
N TYR A 357 0.96 3.25 13.36
CA TYR A 357 2.03 2.46 13.95
C TYR A 357 2.16 2.76 15.44
N ASP A 358 2.63 1.78 16.22
CA ASP A 358 2.90 1.94 17.66
C ASP A 358 4.25 2.62 17.93
N ALA A 359 5.15 2.69 16.94
CA ALA A 359 6.46 3.30 17.07
C ALA A 359 6.91 4.03 15.80
N ALA A 360 7.89 4.94 15.94
CA ALA A 360 8.44 5.74 14.83
C ALA A 360 9.44 4.95 13.95
N SER A 361 10.01 3.87 14.46
CA SER A 361 11.08 3.15 13.79
C SER A 361 11.21 1.71 14.30
N GLY A 362 12.10 0.95 13.68
CA GLY A 362 12.36 -0.45 14.03
C GLY A 362 11.23 -1.36 13.55
N ARG A 363 10.97 -2.42 14.31
CA ARG A 363 9.93 -3.42 14.03
C ARG A 363 8.57 -2.95 14.56
N ALA A 364 8.16 -1.74 14.15
CA ALA A 364 6.89 -1.15 14.58
C ALA A 364 5.70 -2.04 14.17
N ARG A 365 4.74 -2.18 15.09
CA ARG A 365 3.46 -2.83 14.84
C ARG A 365 2.56 -1.90 14.04
N VAL A 366 1.93 -2.42 13.01
CA VAL A 366 0.83 -1.75 12.31
C VAL A 366 -0.43 -1.88 13.16
N LEU A 367 -1.01 -0.74 13.52
CA LEU A 367 -2.26 -0.68 14.28
C LEU A 367 -3.49 -0.57 13.38
N GLY A 368 -3.27 -0.32 12.08
CA GLY A 368 -4.32 -0.13 11.09
C GLY A 368 -4.06 1.08 10.22
N GLY A 369 -5.12 1.74 9.79
CA GLY A 369 -5.04 2.95 8.95
C GLY A 369 -6.37 3.24 8.27
N GLY A 370 -6.41 4.30 7.47
CA GLY A 370 -7.55 4.67 6.65
C GLY A 370 -7.11 5.43 5.41
N PHE A 371 -8.01 5.58 4.45
CA PHE A 371 -7.75 6.42 3.29
C PHE A 371 -7.96 7.89 3.67
N ILE A 372 -7.06 8.75 3.22
CA ILE A 372 -7.15 10.19 3.41
C ILE A 372 -8.32 10.71 2.58
N GLN A 373 -9.35 11.22 3.26
CA GLN A 373 -10.52 11.83 2.66
C GLN A 373 -10.29 13.31 2.38
N SER A 374 -9.75 14.02 3.38
CA SER A 374 -9.38 15.41 3.24
C SER A 374 -8.14 15.76 4.07
N ALA A 375 -7.44 16.80 3.65
CA ALA A 375 -6.29 17.34 4.32
C ALA A 375 -6.52 18.85 4.48
N VAL A 376 -6.56 19.34 5.72
CA VAL A 376 -6.79 20.76 5.99
C VAL A 376 -5.44 21.43 6.21
N ALA A 377 -5.07 22.31 5.26
CA ALA A 377 -3.93 23.19 5.43
C ALA A 377 -4.23 24.26 6.50
N GLU A 378 -3.24 24.67 7.27
CA GLU A 378 -3.41 25.78 8.22
C GLU A 378 -3.89 27.06 7.50
N SER A 379 -5.13 27.48 7.79
CA SER A 379 -5.49 28.86 7.56
C SER A 379 -4.85 29.70 8.66
N ARG A 380 -4.26 30.84 8.33
CA ARG A 380 -3.61 31.78 9.27
C ARG A 380 -4.51 32.33 10.40
N THR A 381 -5.66 31.69 10.65
CA THR A 381 -6.68 32.20 11.60
C THR A 381 -7.11 31.14 12.60
N THR A 382 -6.19 30.65 13.44
CA THR A 382 -6.52 30.09 14.77
C THR A 382 -5.30 30.14 15.68
N ALA A 383 -4.87 31.35 16.03
CA ALA A 383 -4.12 31.58 17.27
C ALA A 383 -5.12 31.41 18.42
N GLY A 384 -5.12 30.29 19.11
CA GLY A 384 -5.91 30.11 20.33
C GLY A 384 -6.40 28.69 20.59
N LEU A 385 -5.52 27.70 20.61
CA LEU A 385 -5.81 26.44 21.30
C LEU A 385 -4.68 26.13 22.28
N VAL A 386 -5.05 26.15 23.55
CA VAL A 386 -4.22 25.89 24.72
C VAL A 386 -3.52 24.53 24.55
N ARG A 387 -2.18 24.53 24.56
CA ARG A 387 -1.39 23.29 24.67
C ARG A 387 -1.69 22.68 26.03
N PRO A 388 -2.05 21.39 26.11
CA PRO A 388 -2.04 20.71 27.40
C PRO A 388 -0.60 20.66 27.92
N GLN A 389 -0.44 21.02 29.19
CA GLN A 389 0.84 20.98 29.90
C GLN A 389 1.34 19.53 29.95
N ARG A 390 2.64 19.34 29.70
CA ARG A 390 3.35 18.07 29.94
C ARG A 390 3.09 17.63 31.38
N VAL A 391 2.57 16.44 31.53
CA VAL A 391 2.57 15.73 32.81
C VAL A 391 4.03 15.39 33.12
N ALA A 392 4.52 15.82 34.30
CA ALA A 392 5.87 15.60 34.76
C ALA A 392 6.14 14.10 34.94
N GLU A 393 7.33 13.66 34.55
CA GLU A 393 7.85 12.31 34.82
C GLU A 393 7.78 11.98 36.31
N PRO A 394 7.43 10.75 36.70
CA PRO A 394 7.56 10.33 38.09
C PRO A 394 9.04 10.20 38.45
N VAL A 395 9.44 10.93 39.49
CA VAL A 395 10.73 10.82 40.14
C VAL A 395 10.93 9.38 40.60
N ARG A 396 12.01 8.74 40.12
CA ARG A 396 12.50 7.47 40.67
C ARG A 396 12.99 7.70 42.08
N GLY A 397 12.38 7.04 43.04
CA GLY A 397 12.87 6.76 44.37
C GLY A 397 13.31 5.32 44.45
#